data_a9e40568ca1b82bd2f43a0216a36b025
#
_entry.id   a9e40568ca1b82bd2f43a0216a36b025
#
_cell.length_a   1.000
_cell.length_b   1.000
_cell.length_c   1.000
_cell.angle_alpha   90.00
_cell.angle_beta   90.00
_cell.angle_gamma   90.00
#
_symmetry.space_group_name_H-M   'P 1'
#
loop_
_entity.id
_entity.type
_entity.pdbx_description
1 polymer ?
#
loop_
_entity_poly.entity_id
_entity_poly.type
_entity_poly.pdbx_seq_one_letter_code
_entity_poly.pdbx_strand_id
1 'polypeptide(L)'
;MFKIALNAGHGLYTAGKRCLKSLDANETREWVLNSRICNKVEEKLKLYDGYELIRLDDISGKTDVALTSRTDKANSWEADFYLSIHHNAGVNGGSGGGIISIVYTKASEKSVEWQKALYDSLIKHTGLKGNRSIPLPKQNLHECRESNMPCVLLELGFMDSSTDVPIILTEDFADKCATAIVEVLVSEGGLTKSAKTEITSVSDIVLGLAEKGIITDKDLWLKKLSEDNNSYWLAKKCLDYIRGI
;
A
#
# COMPACT_ATOMS: atom_id res chain seq x y z
N MET A 1 14.90 0.42 -14.46
CA MET A 1 13.61 0.28 -13.78
C MET A 1 13.82 0.48 -12.30
N PHE A 2 12.92 1.17 -11.62
CA PHE A 2 13.00 1.42 -10.18
C PHE A 2 12.51 0.18 -9.41
N LYS A 3 13.37 -0.40 -8.58
CA LYS A 3 13.11 -1.67 -7.88
C LYS A 3 12.58 -1.43 -6.46
N ILE A 4 11.34 -1.84 -6.21
CA ILE A 4 10.63 -1.65 -4.93
C ILE A 4 10.57 -2.96 -4.17
N ALA A 5 11.17 -3.01 -2.98
CA ALA A 5 11.00 -4.09 -2.02
C ALA A 5 9.90 -3.72 -1.03
N LEU A 6 8.74 -4.36 -1.13
CA LEU A 6 7.55 -4.07 -0.32
C LEU A 6 7.31 -5.17 0.71
N ASN A 7 7.11 -4.79 1.95
CA ASN A 7 6.93 -5.69 3.07
C ASN A 7 5.65 -5.43 3.85
N ALA A 8 4.81 -6.45 4.05
CA ALA A 8 3.81 -6.46 5.11
C ALA A 8 4.44 -7.08 6.37
N GLY A 9 4.55 -6.30 7.44
CA GLY A 9 5.14 -6.76 8.68
C GLY A 9 4.42 -7.96 9.28
N HIS A 10 5.18 -8.83 9.97
CA HIS A 10 4.70 -10.03 10.65
C HIS A 10 4.11 -11.12 9.74
N GLY A 11 3.38 -12.04 10.33
CA GLY A 11 2.54 -13.05 9.70
C GLY A 11 1.20 -13.14 10.43
N LEU A 12 0.24 -13.86 9.86
CA LEU A 12 -1.12 -13.99 10.39
C LEU A 12 -1.18 -14.53 11.82
N TYR A 13 -0.21 -15.36 12.18
CA TYR A 13 -0.17 -16.04 13.48
C TYR A 13 0.89 -15.49 14.44
N THR A 14 1.54 -14.38 14.12
CA THR A 14 2.51 -13.76 15.01
C THR A 14 1.86 -13.38 16.34
N ALA A 15 2.43 -13.89 17.44
CA ALA A 15 1.85 -13.72 18.78
C ALA A 15 1.79 -12.26 19.19
N GLY A 16 0.66 -11.83 19.76
CA GLY A 16 0.46 -10.47 20.27
C GLY A 16 0.22 -9.39 19.21
N LYS A 17 0.40 -9.69 17.92
CA LYS A 17 0.27 -8.74 16.80
C LYS A 17 -1.16 -8.67 16.30
N ARG A 18 -2.00 -7.89 17.01
CA ARG A 18 -3.44 -7.77 16.76
C ARG A 18 -4.05 -6.54 17.44
N CYS A 19 -5.21 -6.13 16.96
CA CYS A 19 -6.01 -5.10 17.62
C CYS A 19 -6.43 -5.52 19.03
N LEU A 20 -6.56 -4.53 19.90
CA LEU A 20 -7.02 -4.74 21.26
C LEU A 20 -8.48 -5.21 21.26
N LYS A 21 -8.77 -6.33 21.91
CA LYS A 21 -10.09 -7.00 21.92
C LYS A 21 -11.25 -6.10 22.33
N SER A 22 -11.02 -5.18 23.26
CA SER A 22 -12.04 -4.23 23.72
C SER A 22 -12.41 -3.16 22.67
N LEU A 23 -11.57 -2.98 21.63
CA LEU A 23 -11.77 -2.02 20.55
C LEU A 23 -12.16 -2.69 19.24
N ASP A 24 -11.74 -3.95 19.05
CA ASP A 24 -12.09 -4.80 17.92
C ASP A 24 -12.34 -6.24 18.40
N ALA A 25 -13.60 -6.64 18.46
CA ALA A 25 -14.02 -7.96 18.94
C ALA A 25 -13.41 -9.11 18.11
N ASN A 26 -13.05 -8.86 16.85
CA ASN A 26 -12.42 -9.83 15.95
C ASN A 26 -10.92 -9.98 16.20
N GLU A 27 -10.32 -9.11 17.00
CA GLU A 27 -8.87 -9.07 17.24
C GLU A 27 -8.07 -9.12 15.92
N THR A 28 -8.44 -8.25 14.97
CA THR A 28 -7.85 -8.19 13.63
C THR A 28 -6.33 -8.17 13.72
N ARG A 29 -5.69 -9.09 13.00
CA ARG A 29 -4.25 -9.27 13.02
C ARG A 29 -3.52 -8.13 12.33
N GLU A 30 -2.36 -7.74 12.85
CA GLU A 30 -1.53 -6.69 12.27
C GLU A 30 -1.19 -7.00 10.81
N TRP A 31 -0.79 -8.25 10.51
CA TRP A 31 -0.50 -8.66 9.14
C TRP A 31 -1.69 -8.46 8.18
N VAL A 32 -2.93 -8.67 8.64
CA VAL A 32 -4.12 -8.44 7.80
C VAL A 32 -4.23 -6.99 7.38
N LEU A 33 -4.00 -6.06 8.30
CA LEU A 33 -4.00 -4.62 8.02
C LEU A 33 -2.85 -4.24 7.08
N ASN A 34 -1.64 -4.71 7.39
CA ASN A 34 -0.43 -4.45 6.61
C ASN A 34 -0.55 -5.00 5.18
N SER A 35 -0.95 -6.27 5.05
CA SER A 35 -1.08 -6.96 3.76
C SER A 35 -2.18 -6.34 2.90
N ARG A 36 -3.30 -5.89 3.48
CA ARG A 36 -4.37 -5.17 2.78
C ARG A 36 -3.81 -3.92 2.08
N ILE A 37 -3.00 -3.13 2.78
CA ILE A 37 -2.40 -1.91 2.21
C ILE A 37 -1.36 -2.27 1.14
N CYS A 38 -0.48 -3.25 1.39
CA CYS A 38 0.48 -3.72 0.39
C CYS A 38 -0.20 -4.18 -0.90
N ASN A 39 -1.28 -4.96 -0.80
CA ASN A 39 -2.03 -5.44 -1.96
C ASN A 39 -2.63 -4.29 -2.78
N LYS A 40 -3.17 -3.26 -2.08
CA LYS A 40 -3.68 -2.05 -2.75
C LYS A 40 -2.57 -1.21 -3.38
N VAL A 41 -1.38 -1.16 -2.78
CA VAL A 41 -0.20 -0.51 -3.40
C VAL A 41 0.18 -1.23 -4.68
N GLU A 42 0.30 -2.56 -4.67
CA GLU A 42 0.57 -3.36 -5.87
C GLU A 42 -0.49 -3.14 -6.96
N GLU A 43 -1.78 -3.12 -6.57
CA GLU A 43 -2.88 -2.88 -7.51
C GLU A 43 -2.77 -1.51 -8.17
N LYS A 44 -2.56 -0.46 -7.37
CA LYS A 44 -2.47 0.92 -7.89
C LYS A 44 -1.20 1.15 -8.74
N LEU A 45 -0.09 0.48 -8.43
CA LEU A 45 1.14 0.57 -9.21
C LEU A 45 0.99 0.00 -10.63
N LYS A 46 0.05 -0.90 -10.89
CA LYS A 46 -0.24 -1.41 -12.24
C LYS A 46 -0.63 -0.31 -13.25
N LEU A 47 -1.03 0.86 -12.75
CA LEU A 47 -1.30 2.04 -13.57
C LEU A 47 -0.05 2.77 -14.06
N TYR A 48 1.13 2.30 -13.67
CA TYR A 48 2.41 2.95 -13.95
C TYR A 48 3.41 1.99 -14.56
N ASP A 49 4.34 2.52 -15.34
CA ASP A 49 5.49 1.84 -15.92
C ASP A 49 6.79 2.36 -15.28
N GLY A 50 7.89 1.63 -15.48
CA GLY A 50 9.21 2.05 -15.01
C GLY A 50 9.62 1.45 -13.67
N TYR A 51 8.87 0.50 -13.12
CA TYR A 51 9.21 -0.17 -11.87
C TYR A 51 9.25 -1.69 -11.98
N GLU A 52 9.89 -2.30 -11.00
CA GLU A 52 9.77 -3.71 -10.62
C GLU A 52 9.44 -3.77 -9.13
N LEU A 53 8.68 -4.78 -8.71
CA LEU A 53 8.31 -4.94 -7.31
C LEU A 53 8.46 -6.38 -6.85
N ILE A 54 9.03 -6.57 -5.64
CA ILE A 54 8.97 -7.85 -4.93
C ILE A 54 8.30 -7.69 -3.57
N ARG A 55 7.55 -8.73 -3.17
CA ARG A 55 7.06 -8.87 -1.79
C ARG A 55 8.11 -9.60 -0.95
N LEU A 56 8.34 -9.11 0.26
CA LEU A 56 9.28 -9.67 1.22
C LEU A 56 8.60 -10.54 2.28
N ASP A 57 7.32 -10.34 2.49
CA ASP A 57 6.46 -11.19 3.34
C ASP A 57 5.95 -12.43 2.60
N ASP A 58 5.40 -13.37 3.33
CA ASP A 58 4.56 -14.43 2.79
C ASP A 58 3.16 -13.88 2.51
N ILE A 59 2.80 -13.73 1.24
CA ILE A 59 1.50 -13.17 0.81
C ILE A 59 0.29 -13.98 1.29
N SER A 60 0.49 -15.22 1.71
CA SER A 60 -0.56 -16.05 2.35
C SER A 60 -0.69 -15.78 3.86
N GLY A 61 0.30 -15.10 4.45
CA GLY A 61 0.40 -14.81 5.88
C GLY A 61 0.70 -16.00 6.77
N LYS A 62 0.82 -17.21 6.21
CA LYS A 62 1.02 -18.43 7.00
C LYS A 62 2.36 -18.45 7.71
N THR A 63 3.36 -17.83 7.11
CA THR A 63 4.73 -17.76 7.63
C THR A 63 5.07 -16.34 8.04
N ASP A 64 5.52 -16.14 9.27
CA ASP A 64 6.22 -14.90 9.66
C ASP A 64 7.67 -15.01 9.17
N VAL A 65 7.92 -14.45 7.98
CA VAL A 65 9.26 -14.50 7.35
C VAL A 65 10.27 -13.81 8.26
N ALA A 66 11.39 -14.46 8.54
CA ALA A 66 12.42 -13.92 9.40
C ALA A 66 12.95 -12.57 8.86
N LEU A 67 13.25 -11.63 9.77
CA LEU A 67 13.73 -10.29 9.40
C LEU A 67 14.99 -10.33 8.52
N THR A 68 15.95 -11.22 8.85
CA THR A 68 17.14 -11.44 8.04
C THR A 68 16.82 -11.89 6.63
N SER A 69 15.87 -12.82 6.47
CA SER A 69 15.45 -13.30 5.15
C SER A 69 14.81 -12.20 4.30
N ARG A 70 14.07 -11.27 4.93
CA ARG A 70 13.48 -10.10 4.25
C ARG A 70 14.56 -9.15 3.75
N THR A 71 15.51 -8.77 4.63
CA THR A 71 16.60 -7.87 4.27
C THR A 71 17.58 -8.49 3.28
N ASP A 72 17.94 -9.77 3.45
CA ASP A 72 18.82 -10.48 2.52
C ASP A 72 18.19 -10.57 1.12
N LYS A 73 16.88 -10.83 1.04
CA LYS A 73 16.17 -10.88 -0.24
C LYS A 73 16.18 -9.52 -0.93
N ALA A 74 15.88 -8.43 -0.21
CA ALA A 74 15.90 -7.08 -0.76
C ALA A 74 17.31 -6.66 -1.22
N ASN A 75 18.33 -6.94 -0.39
CA ASN A 75 19.73 -6.64 -0.68
C ASN A 75 20.26 -7.42 -1.89
N SER A 76 19.99 -8.74 -1.95
CA SER A 76 20.43 -9.60 -3.06
C SER A 76 19.72 -9.26 -4.38
N TRP A 77 18.49 -8.76 -4.31
CA TRP A 77 17.76 -8.28 -5.48
C TRP A 77 18.18 -6.88 -5.91
N GLU A 78 19.03 -6.21 -5.12
CA GLU A 78 19.49 -4.83 -5.36
C GLU A 78 18.31 -3.88 -5.51
N ALA A 79 17.40 -3.88 -4.52
CA ALA A 79 16.28 -2.96 -4.50
C ALA A 79 16.76 -1.51 -4.41
N ASP A 80 16.06 -0.58 -5.06
CA ASP A 80 16.32 0.86 -4.97
C ASP A 80 15.66 1.49 -3.74
N PHE A 81 14.56 0.87 -3.26
CA PHE A 81 13.83 1.32 -2.08
C PHE A 81 13.17 0.15 -1.34
N TYR A 82 13.25 0.16 0.00
CA TYR A 82 12.58 -0.79 0.88
C TYR A 82 11.49 -0.09 1.69
N LEU A 83 10.25 -0.51 1.54
CA LEU A 83 9.10 -0.02 2.30
C LEU A 83 8.51 -1.13 3.16
N SER A 84 8.50 -0.94 4.49
CA SER A 84 7.86 -1.85 5.45
C SER A 84 6.59 -1.23 6.01
N ILE A 85 5.48 -1.96 5.92
CA ILE A 85 4.16 -1.54 6.39
C ILE A 85 3.83 -2.28 7.68
N HIS A 86 3.54 -1.52 8.71
CA HIS A 86 3.18 -1.97 10.07
C HIS A 86 2.02 -1.15 10.64
N HIS A 87 1.47 -1.64 11.76
CA HIS A 87 0.59 -0.91 12.66
C HIS A 87 1.11 -1.02 14.08
N ASN A 88 1.11 0.09 14.78
CA ASN A 88 1.71 0.23 16.10
C ASN A 88 0.79 -0.25 17.23
N ALA A 89 1.32 -0.26 18.44
CA ALA A 89 0.59 -0.43 19.71
C ALA A 89 1.37 0.28 20.84
N GLY A 90 0.75 0.39 22.01
CA GLY A 90 1.39 0.94 23.21
C GLY A 90 0.64 2.12 23.82
N VAL A 91 -0.62 2.35 23.43
CA VAL A 91 -1.52 3.35 24.06
C VAL A 91 -2.59 2.71 24.94
N ASN A 92 -2.72 1.38 24.88
CA ASN A 92 -3.44 0.54 25.85
C ASN A 92 -4.92 0.95 26.05
N GLY A 93 -5.64 1.20 24.96
CA GLY A 93 -7.04 1.67 24.96
C GLY A 93 -7.21 3.19 25.05
N GLY A 94 -6.12 3.94 25.19
CA GLY A 94 -6.16 5.41 25.19
C GLY A 94 -6.44 6.00 23.80
N SER A 95 -6.67 7.31 23.76
CA SER A 95 -6.97 8.07 22.53
C SER A 95 -5.72 8.58 21.79
N GLY A 96 -4.52 8.20 22.23
CA GLY A 96 -3.27 8.52 21.54
C GLY A 96 -3.09 7.68 20.30
N GLY A 97 -2.14 8.06 19.43
CA GLY A 97 -1.82 7.27 18.26
C GLY A 97 -1.37 8.09 17.07
N GLY A 98 -1.86 7.72 15.88
CA GLY A 98 -1.56 8.34 14.62
C GLY A 98 -0.44 7.67 13.85
N ILE A 99 -0.18 8.16 12.64
CA ILE A 99 0.84 7.64 11.73
C ILE A 99 2.23 8.06 12.19
N ILE A 100 3.18 7.11 12.10
CA ILE A 100 4.60 7.33 12.34
C ILE A 100 5.39 6.78 11.15
N SER A 101 6.38 7.53 10.69
CA SER A 101 7.32 7.10 9.66
C SER A 101 8.72 7.02 10.24
N ILE A 102 9.37 5.86 10.14
CA ILE A 102 10.59 5.51 10.87
C ILE A 102 11.72 5.21 9.89
N VAL A 103 12.91 5.75 10.19
CA VAL A 103 14.16 5.38 9.51
C VAL A 103 15.22 4.97 10.53
N TYR A 104 16.32 4.40 10.06
CA TYR A 104 17.46 4.03 10.92
C TYR A 104 18.08 5.24 11.62
N THR A 105 18.66 5.03 12.80
CA THR A 105 19.36 6.08 13.56
C THR A 105 20.50 6.76 12.80
N LYS A 106 21.14 6.01 11.87
CA LYS A 106 22.18 6.49 10.96
C LYS A 106 21.71 6.48 9.50
N ALA A 107 20.43 6.79 9.29
CA ALA A 107 19.83 6.82 7.96
C ALA A 107 20.54 7.81 7.04
N SER A 108 20.62 7.45 5.74
CA SER A 108 21.07 8.36 4.69
C SER A 108 20.10 9.54 4.54
N GLU A 109 20.57 10.63 3.94
CA GLU A 109 19.72 11.78 3.59
C GLU A 109 18.54 11.33 2.72
N LYS A 110 18.79 10.45 1.76
CA LYS A 110 17.73 9.91 0.89
C LYS A 110 16.65 9.15 1.68
N SER A 111 17.02 8.35 2.68
CA SER A 111 16.03 7.70 3.56
C SER A 111 15.18 8.72 4.33
N VAL A 112 15.77 9.83 4.76
CA VAL A 112 15.06 10.90 5.47
C VAL A 112 14.12 11.67 4.53
N GLU A 113 14.51 11.89 3.28
CA GLU A 113 13.63 12.46 2.25
C GLU A 113 12.40 11.57 2.02
N TRP A 114 12.60 10.27 1.80
CA TRP A 114 11.51 9.29 1.68
C TRP A 114 10.60 9.26 2.92
N GLN A 115 11.21 9.25 4.12
CA GLN A 115 10.47 9.28 5.39
C GLN A 115 9.49 10.46 5.43
N LYS A 116 10.00 11.65 5.11
CA LYS A 116 9.20 12.87 5.14
C LYS A 116 8.13 12.89 4.05
N ALA A 117 8.48 12.55 2.82
CA ALA A 117 7.54 12.53 1.70
C ALA A 117 6.37 11.57 1.96
N LEU A 118 6.66 10.34 2.43
CA LEU A 118 5.64 9.36 2.79
C LEU A 118 4.75 9.85 3.92
N TYR A 119 5.32 10.41 4.98
CA TYR A 119 4.54 10.94 6.10
C TYR A 119 3.61 12.06 5.65
N ASP A 120 4.13 13.06 4.94
CA ASP A 120 3.35 14.21 4.49
C ASP A 120 2.19 13.79 3.57
N SER A 121 2.44 12.87 2.63
CA SER A 121 1.41 12.34 1.75
C SER A 121 0.36 11.53 2.53
N LEU A 122 0.78 10.66 3.45
CA LEU A 122 -0.13 9.89 4.30
C LEU A 122 -1.04 10.79 5.14
N ILE A 123 -0.50 11.84 5.77
CA ILE A 123 -1.31 12.78 6.56
C ILE A 123 -2.28 13.57 5.67
N LYS A 124 -1.83 13.97 4.49
CA LYS A 124 -2.68 14.67 3.49
C LYS A 124 -3.90 13.83 3.09
N HIS A 125 -3.70 12.52 2.85
CA HIS A 125 -4.76 11.63 2.37
C HIS A 125 -5.65 11.06 3.48
N THR A 126 -5.07 10.71 4.63
CA THR A 126 -5.79 10.02 5.70
C THR A 126 -6.31 10.94 6.80
N GLY A 127 -5.63 12.06 7.04
CA GLY A 127 -5.88 12.95 8.19
C GLY A 127 -5.44 12.34 9.53
N LEU A 128 -4.90 11.12 9.59
CA LEU A 128 -4.57 10.41 10.83
C LEU A 128 -3.21 10.86 11.41
N LYS A 129 -3.11 12.15 11.74
CA LYS A 129 -1.89 12.72 12.34
C LYS A 129 -1.63 12.20 13.76
N GLY A 130 -2.69 11.97 14.54
CA GLY A 130 -2.58 11.59 15.94
C GLY A 130 -1.96 12.67 16.84
N ASN A 131 -1.42 12.24 17.97
CA ASN A 131 -0.89 13.12 19.03
C ASN A 131 0.61 12.94 19.29
N ARG A 132 1.36 12.31 18.37
CA ARG A 132 2.79 12.10 18.56
C ARG A 132 3.58 13.39 18.38
N SER A 133 4.41 13.73 19.39
CA SER A 133 5.32 14.88 19.32
C SER A 133 6.46 14.70 18.31
N ILE A 134 6.86 13.42 18.08
CA ILE A 134 7.90 13.04 17.10
C ILE A 134 7.32 11.97 16.18
N PRO A 135 6.63 12.36 15.09
CA PRO A 135 6.08 11.40 14.14
C PRO A 135 7.09 10.86 13.12
N LEU A 136 8.29 11.45 13.07
CA LEU A 136 9.40 11.08 12.18
C LEU A 136 10.63 10.66 13.02
N PRO A 137 10.54 9.60 13.85
CA PRO A 137 11.67 9.19 14.68
C PRO A 137 12.73 8.46 13.86
N LYS A 138 13.96 8.48 14.37
CA LYS A 138 15.06 7.61 13.95
C LYS A 138 15.22 6.51 14.98
N GLN A 139 15.09 5.23 14.55
CA GLN A 139 15.14 4.08 15.45
C GLN A 139 16.07 2.99 14.92
N ASN A 140 16.62 2.17 15.82
CA ASN A 140 17.48 1.05 15.48
C ASN A 140 16.66 -0.21 15.19
N LEU A 141 15.83 -0.17 14.14
CA LEU A 141 15.04 -1.31 13.68
C LEU A 141 15.86 -2.14 12.69
N HIS A 142 15.70 -3.47 12.75
CA HIS A 142 16.47 -4.41 11.92
C HIS A 142 16.35 -4.09 10.43
N GLU A 143 15.14 -3.99 9.91
CA GLU A 143 14.89 -3.79 8.48
C GLU A 143 15.53 -2.50 7.96
N CYS A 144 15.40 -1.40 8.72
CA CYS A 144 16.03 -0.13 8.33
C CYS A 144 17.56 -0.11 8.51
N ARG A 145 18.11 -0.94 9.41
CA ARG A 145 19.55 -1.02 9.69
C ARG A 145 20.29 -1.90 8.70
N GLU A 146 19.69 -3.06 8.35
CA GLU A 146 20.35 -4.09 7.55
C GLU A 146 20.08 -3.96 6.04
N SER A 147 19.27 -2.99 5.64
CA SER A 147 19.01 -2.69 4.22
C SER A 147 20.12 -1.85 3.62
N ASN A 148 20.62 -2.24 2.44
CA ASN A 148 21.65 -1.53 1.70
C ASN A 148 21.11 -0.30 0.93
N MET A 149 19.79 -0.24 0.73
CA MET A 149 19.08 0.84 0.05
C MET A 149 18.36 1.74 1.05
N PRO A 150 17.84 2.92 0.65
CA PRO A 150 16.91 3.69 1.46
C PRO A 150 15.75 2.82 1.95
N CYS A 151 15.50 2.86 3.27
CA CYS A 151 14.47 2.06 3.92
C CYS A 151 13.62 2.93 4.83
N VAL A 152 12.30 2.75 4.74
CA VAL A 152 11.31 3.38 5.62
C VAL A 152 10.37 2.33 6.17
N LEU A 153 10.12 2.36 7.47
CA LEU A 153 9.08 1.59 8.13
C LEU A 153 7.94 2.53 8.53
N LEU A 154 6.75 2.21 8.10
CA LEU A 154 5.53 2.96 8.41
C LEU A 154 4.72 2.23 9.48
N GLU A 155 4.33 2.97 10.51
CA GLU A 155 3.34 2.57 11.50
C GLU A 155 2.05 3.34 11.22
N LEU A 156 1.08 2.68 10.60
CA LEU A 156 -0.11 3.30 10.02
C LEU A 156 -1.29 3.36 11.01
N GLY A 157 -1.02 3.87 12.20
CA GLY A 157 -1.95 3.96 13.32
C GLY A 157 -1.72 2.88 14.37
N PHE A 158 -2.46 2.96 15.48
CA PHE A 158 -2.27 2.14 16.67
C PHE A 158 -3.42 1.15 16.86
N MET A 159 -3.10 -0.13 16.89
CA MET A 159 -4.05 -1.25 17.05
C MET A 159 -4.70 -1.32 18.44
N ASP A 160 -4.23 -0.52 19.38
CA ASP A 160 -4.76 -0.40 20.73
C ASP A 160 -5.22 1.02 21.06
N SER A 161 -5.42 1.87 20.05
CA SER A 161 -5.94 3.23 20.21
C SER A 161 -7.44 3.29 19.97
N SER A 162 -8.18 3.87 20.90
CA SER A 162 -9.63 4.09 20.77
C SER A 162 -10.01 5.06 19.64
N THR A 163 -9.08 5.90 19.20
CA THR A 163 -9.26 6.81 18.05
C THR A 163 -8.84 6.19 16.72
N ASP A 164 -7.76 5.39 16.71
CA ASP A 164 -7.21 4.86 15.47
C ASP A 164 -7.93 3.58 15.00
N VAL A 165 -8.28 2.67 15.92
CA VAL A 165 -8.88 1.36 15.56
C VAL A 165 -10.13 1.51 14.68
N PRO A 166 -11.10 2.40 14.96
CA PRO A 166 -12.25 2.57 14.06
C PRO A 166 -11.90 3.03 12.65
N ILE A 167 -10.73 3.66 12.48
CA ILE A 167 -10.24 4.18 11.20
C ILE A 167 -9.44 3.12 10.45
N ILE A 168 -8.43 2.52 11.10
CA ILE A 168 -7.49 1.58 10.45
C ILE A 168 -8.16 0.26 10.01
N LEU A 169 -9.31 -0.09 10.60
CA LEU A 169 -10.10 -1.24 10.19
C LEU A 169 -10.83 -1.05 8.85
N THR A 170 -10.98 0.19 8.37
CA THR A 170 -11.76 0.49 7.17
C THR A 170 -11.01 0.25 5.86
N GLU A 171 -11.74 -0.14 4.82
CA GLU A 171 -11.21 -0.23 3.46
C GLU A 171 -10.82 1.16 2.91
N ASP A 172 -11.56 2.20 3.27
CA ASP A 172 -11.28 3.59 2.87
C ASP A 172 -9.90 4.05 3.38
N PHE A 173 -9.58 3.75 4.63
CA PHE A 173 -8.26 4.07 5.18
C PHE A 173 -7.14 3.34 4.44
N ALA A 174 -7.31 2.04 4.19
CA ALA A 174 -6.32 1.26 3.46
C ALA A 174 -6.13 1.77 2.03
N ASP A 175 -7.21 2.19 1.37
CA ASP A 175 -7.15 2.76 0.02
C ASP A 175 -6.44 4.13 0.00
N LYS A 176 -6.74 4.99 0.97
CA LYS A 176 -6.06 6.28 1.16
C LYS A 176 -4.57 6.12 1.46
N CYS A 177 -4.20 5.16 2.31
CA CYS A 177 -2.78 4.84 2.58
C CYS A 177 -2.08 4.39 1.30
N ALA A 178 -2.67 3.46 0.57
CA ALA A 178 -2.09 2.97 -0.68
C ALA A 178 -1.96 4.09 -1.73
N THR A 179 -2.96 4.97 -1.86
CA THR A 179 -2.89 6.13 -2.76
C THR A 179 -1.75 7.06 -2.38
N ALA A 180 -1.62 7.39 -1.08
CA ALA A 180 -0.55 8.25 -0.58
C ALA A 180 0.84 7.66 -0.84
N ILE A 181 1.00 6.35 -0.61
CA ILE A 181 2.27 5.64 -0.83
C ILE A 181 2.63 5.64 -2.32
N VAL A 182 1.66 5.33 -3.20
CA VAL A 182 1.89 5.28 -4.65
C VAL A 182 2.23 6.67 -5.21
N GLU A 183 1.57 7.75 -4.76
CA GLU A 183 1.96 9.12 -5.14
C GLU A 183 3.47 9.37 -4.90
N VAL A 184 3.98 8.96 -3.74
CA VAL A 184 5.39 9.14 -3.40
C VAL A 184 6.30 8.21 -4.20
N LEU A 185 5.93 6.93 -4.37
CA LEU A 185 6.69 5.99 -5.20
C LEU A 185 6.80 6.47 -6.66
N VAL A 186 5.74 7.04 -7.20
CA VAL A 186 5.72 7.62 -8.55
C VAL A 186 6.64 8.83 -8.64
N SER A 187 6.53 9.76 -7.70
CA SER A 187 7.33 11.00 -7.70
C SER A 187 8.81 10.73 -7.48
N GLU A 188 9.16 10.00 -6.40
CA GLU A 188 10.55 9.77 -6.00
C GLU A 188 11.24 8.67 -6.82
N GLY A 189 10.46 7.67 -7.29
CA GLY A 189 10.95 6.59 -8.16
C GLY A 189 10.99 6.95 -9.63
N GLY A 190 10.43 8.10 -10.02
CA GLY A 190 10.38 8.53 -11.43
C GLY A 190 9.51 7.64 -12.31
N LEU A 191 8.42 7.08 -11.74
CA LEU A 191 7.51 6.22 -12.50
C LEU A 191 6.64 7.06 -13.45
N THR A 192 6.30 6.49 -14.59
CA THR A 192 5.46 7.15 -15.59
C THR A 192 4.11 6.46 -15.68
N LYS A 193 3.06 7.24 -15.92
CA LYS A 193 1.72 6.65 -16.10
C LYS A 193 1.73 5.73 -17.33
N SER A 194 1.20 4.52 -17.17
CA SER A 194 1.20 3.55 -18.27
C SER A 194 0.26 3.98 -19.38
N ALA A 195 0.76 4.00 -20.60
CA ALA A 195 -0.06 4.28 -21.79
C ALA A 195 -1.16 3.22 -22.00
N LYS A 196 -1.01 2.03 -21.39
CA LYS A 196 -2.00 0.93 -21.46
C LYS A 196 -3.23 1.16 -20.59
N THR A 197 -3.22 2.17 -19.73
CA THR A 197 -4.18 2.31 -18.62
C THR A 197 -5.29 3.33 -18.90
N GLU A 198 -5.18 4.17 -19.90
CA GLU A 198 -6.24 5.12 -20.23
C GLU A 198 -7.33 4.47 -21.08
N ILE A 199 -8.36 3.96 -20.43
CA ILE A 199 -9.66 3.75 -21.07
C ILE A 199 -10.33 5.12 -21.10
N THR A 200 -10.08 5.84 -22.18
CA THR A 200 -10.53 7.24 -22.32
C THR A 200 -11.81 7.36 -23.14
N SER A 201 -12.22 6.29 -23.84
CA SER A 201 -13.37 6.32 -24.74
C SER A 201 -14.26 5.07 -24.60
N VAL A 202 -15.50 5.22 -25.03
CA VAL A 202 -16.43 4.10 -25.23
C VAL A 202 -15.83 3.03 -26.15
N SER A 203 -15.09 3.47 -27.17
CA SER A 203 -14.41 2.57 -28.11
C SER A 203 -13.37 1.68 -27.44
N ASP A 204 -12.58 2.23 -26.49
CA ASP A 204 -11.56 1.45 -25.76
C ASP A 204 -12.20 0.38 -24.88
N ILE A 205 -13.34 0.69 -24.26
CA ILE A 205 -14.10 -0.26 -23.45
C ILE A 205 -14.62 -1.39 -24.33
N VAL A 206 -15.27 -1.05 -25.44
CA VAL A 206 -15.85 -2.04 -26.39
C VAL A 206 -14.78 -2.94 -26.98
N LEU A 207 -13.65 -2.37 -27.41
CA LEU A 207 -12.51 -3.14 -27.96
C LEU A 207 -11.94 -4.09 -26.89
N GLY A 208 -11.71 -3.59 -25.68
CA GLY A 208 -11.18 -4.42 -24.60
C GLY A 208 -12.10 -5.56 -24.18
N LEU A 209 -13.41 -5.34 -24.13
CA LEU A 209 -14.39 -6.39 -23.84
C LEU A 209 -14.50 -7.42 -24.98
N ALA A 210 -14.36 -6.97 -26.22
CA ALA A 210 -14.36 -7.86 -27.38
C ALA A 210 -13.08 -8.73 -27.45
N GLU A 211 -11.93 -8.17 -27.17
CA GLU A 211 -10.66 -8.91 -27.06
C GLU A 211 -10.70 -10.01 -26.02
N LYS A 212 -11.46 -9.80 -24.96
CA LYS A 212 -11.69 -10.79 -23.89
C LYS A 212 -12.84 -11.76 -24.19
N GLY A 213 -13.47 -11.66 -25.35
CA GLY A 213 -14.58 -12.52 -25.76
C GLY A 213 -15.87 -12.32 -24.98
N ILE A 214 -16.00 -11.20 -24.27
CA ILE A 214 -17.19 -10.89 -23.44
C ILE A 214 -18.32 -10.36 -24.29
N ILE A 215 -17.99 -9.64 -25.35
CA ILE A 215 -18.94 -9.13 -26.33
C ILE A 215 -18.50 -9.52 -27.74
N THR A 216 -19.47 -9.75 -28.63
CA THR A 216 -19.23 -10.11 -30.03
C THR A 216 -19.68 -9.01 -31.00
N ASP A 217 -20.75 -8.30 -30.68
CA ASP A 217 -21.31 -7.21 -31.49
C ASP A 217 -20.79 -5.84 -30.98
N LYS A 218 -19.69 -5.38 -31.60
CA LYS A 218 -19.04 -4.14 -31.21
C LYS A 218 -19.92 -2.91 -31.48
N ASP A 219 -20.62 -2.87 -32.62
CA ASP A 219 -21.41 -1.71 -33.03
C ASP A 219 -22.60 -1.50 -32.11
N LEU A 220 -23.27 -2.59 -31.73
CA LEU A 220 -24.36 -2.55 -30.76
C LEU A 220 -23.88 -1.98 -29.40
N TRP A 221 -22.72 -2.44 -28.93
CA TRP A 221 -22.19 -2.00 -27.64
C TRP A 221 -21.63 -0.58 -27.69
N LEU A 222 -21.03 -0.14 -28.80
CA LEU A 222 -20.64 1.26 -29.01
C LEU A 222 -21.85 2.19 -28.85
N LYS A 223 -22.96 1.84 -29.50
CA LYS A 223 -24.20 2.61 -29.38
C LYS A 223 -24.75 2.64 -27.95
N LYS A 224 -24.91 1.47 -27.33
CA LYS A 224 -25.46 1.37 -25.96
C LYS A 224 -24.65 2.15 -24.94
N LEU A 225 -23.33 2.04 -24.95
CA LEU A 225 -22.47 2.71 -23.98
C LEU A 225 -22.32 4.21 -24.25
N SER A 226 -22.59 4.67 -25.47
CA SER A 226 -22.62 6.09 -25.80
C SER A 226 -23.90 6.79 -25.33
N GLU A 227 -24.99 6.03 -25.22
CA GLU A 227 -26.32 6.57 -24.89
C GLU A 227 -26.67 6.47 -23.39
N ASP A 228 -26.01 5.57 -22.64
CA ASP A 228 -26.30 5.32 -21.21
C ASP A 228 -25.04 5.37 -20.33
N ASN A 229 -24.95 6.44 -19.55
CA ASN A 229 -23.85 6.67 -18.61
C ASN A 229 -23.68 5.56 -17.54
N ASN A 230 -24.77 4.94 -17.09
CA ASN A 230 -24.70 3.87 -16.09
C ASN A 230 -24.08 2.61 -16.68
N SER A 231 -24.51 2.25 -17.89
CA SER A 231 -23.93 1.13 -18.65
C SER A 231 -22.47 1.37 -19.01
N TYR A 232 -22.10 2.61 -19.33
CA TYR A 232 -20.70 3.00 -19.54
C TYR A 232 -19.82 2.73 -18.30
N TRP A 233 -20.23 3.23 -17.14
CA TRP A 233 -19.47 3.05 -15.90
C TRP A 233 -19.38 1.59 -15.47
N LEU A 234 -20.45 0.81 -15.65
CA LEU A 234 -20.43 -0.61 -15.33
C LEU A 234 -19.47 -1.38 -16.25
N ALA A 235 -19.56 -1.14 -17.56
CA ALA A 235 -18.69 -1.77 -18.55
C ALA A 235 -17.22 -1.40 -18.34
N LYS A 236 -16.94 -0.13 -18.00
CA LYS A 236 -15.62 0.33 -17.65
C LYS A 236 -15.07 -0.40 -16.43
N LYS A 237 -15.84 -0.49 -15.34
CA LYS A 237 -15.44 -1.24 -14.13
C LYS A 237 -15.19 -2.72 -14.40
N CYS A 238 -16.02 -3.36 -15.22
CA CYS A 238 -15.80 -4.74 -15.62
C CYS A 238 -14.49 -4.91 -16.39
N LEU A 239 -14.20 -4.01 -17.32
CA LEU A 239 -12.96 -4.05 -18.09
C LEU A 239 -11.74 -3.77 -17.23
N ASP A 240 -11.82 -2.79 -16.32
CA ASP A 240 -10.78 -2.49 -15.33
C ASP A 240 -10.47 -3.72 -14.48
N TYR A 241 -11.51 -4.39 -13.94
CA TYR A 241 -11.37 -5.63 -13.17
C TYR A 241 -10.70 -6.76 -13.97
N ILE A 242 -11.11 -6.95 -15.24
CA ILE A 242 -10.56 -8.01 -16.11
C ILE A 242 -9.11 -7.72 -16.49
N ARG A 243 -8.74 -6.46 -16.64
CA ARG A 243 -7.36 -6.03 -16.92
C ARG A 243 -6.49 -6.01 -15.66
N GLY A 244 -7.08 -6.15 -14.48
CA GLY A 244 -6.40 -6.10 -13.21
C GLY A 244 -5.92 -4.70 -12.84
N ILE A 245 -6.69 -3.69 -13.19
CA ILE A 245 -6.51 -2.27 -12.88
C ILE A 245 -7.61 -1.77 -11.95
#